data_82677a7be0b4735b18534a884e912043
#
_entry.id   82677a7be0b4735b18534a884e912043
#
_cell.length_a   1.000
_cell.length_b   1.000
_cell.length_c   1.000
_cell.angle_alpha   90.00
_cell.angle_beta   90.00
_cell.angle_gamma   90.00
#
_symmetry.space_group_name_H-M   'P 1'
#
loop_
_entity.id
_entity.type
_entity.pdbx_description
1 polymer ?
#
loop_
_entity_poly.entity_id
_entity_poly.type
_entity_poly.pdbx_seq_one_letter_code
_entity_poly.pdbx_strand_id
1 'polypeptide(L)'
;MFKTDSNVLDVMLQGMRQATEANFKLQQDLLRGWTRYWPGFTARPVAPMVDPESGLANPISAAALRLAKAQRQLAMQRYDGALAAMDSVLGLTEEAEAGSAAPASETPTKTAVPPSGAVQPPNETTNTSEQGQTEMITKAPEPELQAAPELPMGVYKNIREKVAVVTGAASGIGEAVARELAARGAKAVMLVDRSDSVQELAKSINESAGREVAEAKMGDTTDEAFRKRVFNEAAEKYGIVSICVPAAGITRDALAVTINKETGRAQIYPTETFRQVTEVNLIAPIYWGIEMVARIAEDRRQRGLKRWDPDELIQGVVVFLGSVSSQGNKGQISYAVAKAGLEGAAATLTKEAIFHGVRCGIIHPGFTDTPMARALGQDFLDKNVLPYTQLRRLIKPEEIADAICFMISNSAVSGELWADAGWHGPA
;
A
#
# COMPACT_ATOMS: atom_id res chain seq x y z
N MET A 1 23.72 -8.23 44.47
CA MET A 1 22.86 -9.27 45.09
C MET A 1 21.44 -8.75 45.10
N PHE A 2 20.74 -8.85 43.94
CA PHE A 2 19.32 -8.53 43.84
C PHE A 2 18.59 -9.86 43.60
N LYS A 3 17.94 -10.37 44.65
CA LYS A 3 16.95 -11.41 44.53
C LYS A 3 15.76 -10.83 43.80
N THR A 4 15.57 -11.16 42.56
CA THR A 4 14.32 -10.89 41.84
C THR A 4 13.26 -11.82 42.44
N ASP A 5 12.32 -11.25 43.15
CA ASP A 5 11.19 -11.95 43.73
C ASP A 5 10.39 -12.61 42.60
N SER A 6 10.36 -13.94 42.60
CA SER A 6 9.50 -14.76 41.71
C SER A 6 8.02 -14.33 41.78
N ASN A 7 7.64 -13.73 42.88
CA ASN A 7 6.31 -13.17 43.14
C ASN A 7 5.93 -11.99 42.23
N VAL A 8 6.91 -11.18 41.79
CA VAL A 8 6.66 -10.01 40.90
C VAL A 8 6.38 -10.46 39.49
N LEU A 9 7.10 -11.48 39.03
CA LEU A 9 6.90 -12.05 37.67
C LEU A 9 5.53 -12.74 37.56
N ASP A 10 5.14 -13.49 38.57
CA ASP A 10 3.82 -14.16 38.63
C ASP A 10 2.67 -13.13 38.68
N VAL A 11 2.81 -12.06 39.41
CA VAL A 11 1.83 -10.97 39.45
C VAL A 11 1.73 -10.25 38.10
N MET A 12 2.85 -10.01 37.40
CA MET A 12 2.85 -9.43 36.06
C MET A 12 2.20 -10.36 35.04
N LEU A 13 2.50 -11.65 35.04
CA LEU A 13 1.91 -12.64 34.14
C LEU A 13 0.41 -12.80 34.39
N GLN A 14 -0.03 -12.77 35.65
CA GLN A 14 -1.43 -12.79 36.01
C GLN A 14 -2.17 -11.52 35.57
N GLY A 15 -1.53 -10.35 35.69
CA GLY A 15 -2.05 -9.08 35.18
C GLY A 15 -2.20 -9.07 33.65
N MET A 16 -1.23 -9.61 32.92
CA MET A 16 -1.29 -9.73 31.46
C MET A 16 -2.40 -10.71 31.01
N ARG A 17 -2.61 -11.82 31.72
CA ARG A 17 -3.73 -12.74 31.43
C ARG A 17 -5.08 -12.05 31.66
N GLN A 18 -5.25 -11.34 32.76
CA GLN A 18 -6.49 -10.61 33.04
C GLN A 18 -6.75 -9.50 32.04
N ALA A 19 -5.72 -8.77 31.60
CA ALA A 19 -5.84 -7.74 30.55
C ALA A 19 -6.23 -8.34 29.19
N THR A 20 -5.70 -9.51 28.83
CA THR A 20 -6.03 -10.21 27.60
C THR A 20 -7.47 -10.73 27.61
N GLU A 21 -7.92 -11.29 28.73
CA GLU A 21 -9.30 -11.74 28.91
C GLU A 21 -10.30 -10.57 28.91
N ALA A 22 -9.95 -9.47 29.55
CA ALA A 22 -10.76 -8.25 29.55
C ALA A 22 -10.90 -7.66 28.14
N ASN A 23 -9.81 -7.63 27.36
CA ASN A 23 -9.82 -7.15 25.98
C ASN A 23 -10.65 -8.05 25.07
N PHE A 24 -10.57 -9.37 25.24
CA PHE A 24 -11.40 -10.33 24.50
C PHE A 24 -12.89 -10.20 24.85
N LYS A 25 -13.21 -9.99 26.12
CA LYS A 25 -14.57 -9.73 26.57
C LYS A 25 -15.13 -8.40 26.03
N LEU A 26 -14.30 -7.34 26.03
CA LEU A 26 -14.64 -6.06 25.44
C LEU A 26 -14.94 -6.18 23.93
N GLN A 27 -14.13 -6.94 23.19
CA GLN A 27 -14.39 -7.20 21.76
C GLN A 27 -15.70 -7.97 21.54
N GLN A 28 -16.01 -8.95 22.38
CA GLN A 28 -17.28 -9.67 22.30
C GLN A 28 -18.48 -8.77 22.64
N ASP A 29 -18.35 -7.90 23.63
CA ASP A 29 -19.41 -6.99 24.04
C ASP A 29 -19.61 -5.86 23.01
N LEU A 30 -18.53 -5.39 22.37
CA LEU A 30 -18.59 -4.50 21.21
C LEU A 30 -19.31 -5.16 20.02
N LEU A 31 -18.99 -6.41 19.68
CA LEU A 31 -19.68 -7.16 18.63
C LEU A 31 -21.17 -7.36 18.95
N ARG A 32 -21.51 -7.64 20.22
CA ARG A 32 -22.92 -7.72 20.67
C ARG A 32 -23.61 -6.36 20.68
N GLY A 33 -22.89 -5.29 21.01
CA GLY A 33 -23.39 -3.92 20.93
C GLY A 33 -23.70 -3.50 19.49
N TRP A 34 -22.83 -3.82 18.54
CA TRP A 34 -22.98 -3.52 17.13
C TRP A 34 -24.18 -4.19 16.50
N THR A 35 -24.48 -5.45 16.87
CA THR A 35 -25.68 -6.13 16.40
C THR A 35 -26.99 -5.49 16.94
N ARG A 36 -26.91 -4.74 18.04
CA ARG A 36 -28.06 -4.06 18.67
C ARG A 36 -28.36 -2.69 18.07
N TYR A 37 -27.34 -2.01 17.51
CA TYR A 37 -27.45 -0.64 16.98
C TYR A 37 -27.61 -0.56 15.46
N TRP A 38 -27.56 -1.69 14.72
CA TRP A 38 -27.75 -1.73 13.28
C TRP A 38 -29.04 -2.48 12.92
N PRO A 39 -30.20 -1.79 12.76
CA PRO A 39 -31.50 -2.46 12.49
C PRO A 39 -31.59 -3.14 11.12
N GLY A 40 -30.54 -3.08 10.29
CA GLY A 40 -30.46 -3.76 8.99
C GLY A 40 -29.70 -5.10 9.02
N PHE A 41 -29.02 -5.42 10.11
CA PHE A 41 -28.44 -6.72 10.36
C PHE A 41 -29.42 -7.59 11.15
N THR A 42 -30.59 -7.84 10.60
CA THR A 42 -31.35 -9.00 11.00
C THR A 42 -30.57 -10.21 10.50
N ALA A 43 -29.63 -10.70 11.34
CA ALA A 43 -29.33 -12.10 11.29
C ALA A 43 -30.69 -12.79 11.25
N ARG A 44 -31.02 -13.50 10.17
CA ARG A 44 -32.03 -14.54 10.25
C ARG A 44 -31.73 -15.27 11.55
N PRO A 45 -32.70 -15.52 12.44
CA PRO A 45 -32.41 -16.24 13.65
C PRO A 45 -31.70 -17.50 13.23
N VAL A 46 -30.45 -17.63 13.65
CA VAL A 46 -29.74 -18.89 13.55
C VAL A 46 -30.58 -19.80 14.40
N ALA A 47 -31.29 -20.71 13.77
CA ALA A 47 -32.01 -21.76 14.45
C ALA A 47 -31.09 -22.38 15.49
N PRO A 48 -31.58 -22.75 16.67
CA PRO A 48 -30.72 -23.29 17.73
C PRO A 48 -29.85 -24.36 17.15
N MET A 49 -28.53 -24.29 17.43
CA MET A 49 -27.45 -24.99 16.74
C MET A 49 -27.50 -26.53 16.90
N VAL A 50 -28.49 -27.07 17.53
CA VAL A 50 -28.70 -28.53 17.64
C VAL A 50 -30.18 -28.74 17.85
N ASP A 51 -30.87 -29.38 16.91
CA ASP A 51 -32.04 -30.16 17.17
C ASP A 51 -31.55 -31.54 17.68
N PRO A 52 -31.83 -31.89 18.94
CA PRO A 52 -31.30 -33.13 19.50
C PRO A 52 -31.83 -34.41 18.81
N GLU A 53 -32.84 -34.30 17.97
CA GLU A 53 -33.52 -35.44 17.34
C GLU A 53 -33.16 -35.64 15.85
N SER A 54 -32.58 -34.65 15.15
CA SER A 54 -32.39 -34.77 13.69
C SER A 54 -30.98 -35.17 13.21
N GLY A 55 -29.95 -35.15 14.04
CA GLY A 55 -28.62 -35.69 13.72
C GLY A 55 -27.87 -35.03 12.54
N LEU A 56 -28.44 -33.99 11.88
CA LEU A 56 -27.90 -33.35 10.70
C LEU A 56 -27.29 -31.98 11.04
N ALA A 57 -25.99 -32.00 11.37
CA ALA A 57 -25.22 -30.72 11.45
C ALA A 57 -25.00 -30.14 10.06
N ASN A 58 -25.36 -28.86 9.88
CA ASN A 58 -25.07 -28.14 8.65
C ASN A 58 -23.53 -28.11 8.41
N PRO A 59 -23.02 -28.68 7.30
CA PRO A 59 -21.59 -28.87 7.07
C PRO A 59 -20.78 -27.54 7.05
N ILE A 60 -21.44 -26.41 6.73
CA ILE A 60 -20.81 -25.09 6.71
C ILE A 60 -20.53 -24.60 8.14
N SER A 61 -21.45 -24.79 9.08
CA SER A 61 -21.24 -24.39 10.47
C SER A 61 -20.23 -25.29 11.18
N ALA A 62 -20.17 -26.58 10.84
CA ALA A 62 -19.18 -27.49 11.36
C ALA A 62 -17.77 -27.19 10.86
N ALA A 63 -17.62 -26.79 9.59
CA ALA A 63 -16.35 -26.35 9.01
C ALA A 63 -15.85 -25.04 9.62
N ALA A 64 -16.73 -24.06 9.81
CA ALA A 64 -16.38 -22.78 10.44
C ALA A 64 -15.95 -22.97 11.90
N LEU A 65 -16.62 -23.85 12.64
CA LEU A 65 -16.26 -24.17 14.02
C LEU A 65 -14.92 -24.92 14.12
N ARG A 66 -14.65 -25.83 13.17
CA ARG A 66 -13.35 -26.51 13.08
C ARG A 66 -12.22 -25.53 12.77
N LEU A 67 -12.43 -24.59 11.83
CA LEU A 67 -11.46 -23.55 11.49
C LEU A 67 -11.16 -22.64 12.68
N ALA A 68 -12.18 -22.18 13.41
CA ALA A 68 -12.02 -21.35 14.59
C ALA A 68 -11.27 -22.12 15.72
N LYS A 69 -11.55 -23.40 15.92
CA LYS A 69 -10.82 -24.24 16.88
C LYS A 69 -9.35 -24.43 16.46
N ALA A 70 -9.08 -24.66 15.16
CA ALA A 70 -7.73 -24.82 14.65
C ALA A 70 -6.91 -23.52 14.79
N GLN A 71 -7.50 -22.36 14.49
CA GLN A 71 -6.85 -21.05 14.67
C GLN A 71 -6.54 -20.77 16.14
N ARG A 72 -7.47 -21.09 17.06
CA ARG A 72 -7.23 -20.98 18.52
C ARG A 72 -6.09 -21.89 18.98
N GLN A 73 -6.04 -23.12 18.49
CA GLN A 73 -4.99 -24.08 18.85
C GLN A 73 -3.62 -23.65 18.35
N LEU A 74 -3.55 -23.08 17.12
CA LEU A 74 -2.32 -22.53 16.55
C LEU A 74 -1.82 -21.30 17.32
N ALA A 75 -2.73 -20.43 17.76
CA ALA A 75 -2.40 -19.28 18.58
C ALA A 75 -1.85 -19.68 19.95
N MET A 76 -2.43 -20.72 20.59
CA MET A 76 -1.92 -21.26 21.84
C MET A 76 -0.55 -21.91 21.67
N GLN A 77 -0.32 -22.70 20.61
CA GLN A 77 0.99 -23.29 20.34
C GLN A 77 2.09 -22.25 20.11
N ARG A 78 1.77 -21.12 19.44
CA ARG A 78 2.71 -20.00 19.28
C ARG A 78 3.03 -19.32 20.61
N TYR A 79 2.04 -19.17 21.49
CA TYR A 79 2.23 -18.61 22.82
C TYR A 79 3.09 -19.51 23.70
N ASP A 80 2.81 -20.82 23.72
CA ASP A 80 3.59 -21.81 24.47
C ASP A 80 5.02 -21.91 23.94
N GLY A 81 5.22 -21.81 22.61
CA GLY A 81 6.55 -21.75 21.99
C GLY A 81 7.34 -20.48 22.38
N ALA A 82 6.67 -19.33 22.50
CA ALA A 82 7.30 -18.10 22.94
C ALA A 82 7.70 -18.13 24.42
N LEU A 83 6.86 -18.77 25.28
CA LEU A 83 7.20 -18.99 26.68
C LEU A 83 8.38 -19.94 26.84
N ALA A 84 8.40 -21.05 26.10
CA ALA A 84 9.53 -21.99 26.12
C ALA A 84 10.84 -21.37 25.63
N ALA A 85 10.77 -20.45 24.64
CA ALA A 85 11.92 -19.69 24.18
C ALA A 85 12.42 -18.70 25.24
N MET A 86 11.51 -18.03 25.98
CA MET A 86 11.85 -17.17 27.10
C MET A 86 12.49 -17.95 28.26
N ASP A 87 11.94 -19.09 28.62
CA ASP A 87 12.51 -19.94 29.67
C ASP A 87 13.90 -20.45 29.29
N SER A 88 14.13 -20.76 28.00
CA SER A 88 15.46 -21.13 27.50
C SER A 88 16.47 -19.98 27.57
N VAL A 89 16.04 -18.74 27.32
CA VAL A 89 16.90 -17.54 27.44
C VAL A 89 17.21 -17.22 28.91
N LEU A 90 16.23 -17.37 29.79
CA LEU A 90 16.41 -17.18 31.25
C LEU A 90 17.29 -18.28 31.87
N GLY A 91 17.16 -19.54 31.42
CA GLY A 91 18.01 -20.64 31.83
C GLY A 91 19.47 -20.47 31.40
N LEU A 92 19.74 -19.89 30.22
CA LEU A 92 21.09 -19.60 29.75
C LEU A 92 21.79 -18.50 30.58
N THR A 93 21.03 -17.62 31.25
CA THR A 93 21.60 -16.61 32.18
C THR A 93 21.99 -17.21 33.52
N GLU A 94 21.33 -18.25 34.02
CA GLU A 94 21.72 -18.94 35.24
C GLU A 94 22.98 -19.83 35.06
N GLU A 95 23.16 -20.49 33.89
CA GLU A 95 24.36 -21.26 33.58
C GLU A 95 25.59 -20.37 33.31
N ALA A 96 25.40 -19.13 32.84
CA ALA A 96 26.49 -18.18 32.61
C ALA A 96 27.08 -17.61 33.91
N GLU A 97 26.32 -17.56 35.02
CA GLU A 97 26.80 -17.11 36.34
C GLU A 97 27.53 -18.23 37.12
N ALA A 98 27.28 -19.52 36.79
CA ALA A 98 27.91 -20.66 37.48
C ALA A 98 29.30 -21.05 36.89
N GLY A 99 29.70 -20.51 35.76
CA GLY A 99 30.88 -20.92 34.95
C GLY A 99 32.15 -20.06 35.10
N SER A 100 32.24 -19.14 36.06
CA SER A 100 33.42 -18.27 36.23
C SER A 100 34.39 -18.78 37.29
N ALA A 101 35.18 -19.79 36.96
CA ALA A 101 36.47 -20.08 37.62
C ALA A 101 37.41 -20.75 36.62
N ALA A 102 38.51 -20.04 36.28
CA ALA A 102 39.54 -20.45 35.34
C ALA A 102 40.40 -21.61 35.85
N PRO A 103 41.16 -22.34 34.99
CA PRO A 103 42.49 -21.83 34.65
C PRO A 103 42.94 -22.06 33.18
N ALA A 104 44.07 -21.41 32.90
CA ALA A 104 44.75 -21.15 31.67
C ALA A 104 45.28 -22.37 30.86
N SER A 105 45.62 -22.01 29.60
CA SER A 105 46.59 -22.60 28.65
C SER A 105 46.08 -23.75 27.78
N GLU A 106 46.02 -23.49 26.49
CA GLU A 106 46.87 -24.07 25.43
C GLU A 106 46.38 -23.65 24.03
N THR A 107 47.31 -23.20 23.25
CA THR A 107 47.20 -22.81 21.84
C THR A 107 47.05 -24.05 20.94
N PRO A 108 46.18 -24.07 19.93
CA PRO A 108 46.36 -24.96 18.79
C PRO A 108 46.72 -24.23 17.49
N THR A 109 47.68 -24.79 16.90
CA THR A 109 48.34 -24.64 15.61
C THR A 109 47.41 -24.40 14.42
N LYS A 110 47.86 -23.51 13.53
CA LYS A 110 47.39 -23.30 12.16
C LYS A 110 47.47 -24.60 11.33
N THR A 111 46.35 -24.95 10.70
CA THR A 111 46.34 -25.86 9.54
C THR A 111 45.95 -25.07 8.28
N ALA A 112 46.81 -25.15 7.29
CA ALA A 112 46.70 -24.51 6.00
C ALA A 112 45.69 -25.21 5.09
N VAL A 113 44.95 -24.41 4.31
CA VAL A 113 44.09 -24.86 3.22
C VAL A 113 44.85 -24.70 1.91
N PRO A 114 44.91 -25.72 1.00
CA PRO A 114 45.60 -25.62 -0.27
C PRO A 114 44.74 -24.84 -1.32
N PRO A 115 45.42 -24.20 -2.33
CA PRO A 115 44.72 -23.39 -3.32
C PRO A 115 44.13 -24.24 -4.45
N SER A 116 42.90 -23.98 -4.81
CA SER A 116 42.22 -24.53 -5.96
C SER A 116 42.58 -23.81 -7.25
N GLY A 117 42.77 -24.60 -8.31
CA GLY A 117 43.40 -24.25 -9.55
C GLY A 117 42.63 -23.28 -10.47
N ALA A 118 43.43 -22.58 -11.23
CA ALA A 118 43.04 -21.71 -12.33
C ALA A 118 42.49 -22.51 -13.53
N VAL A 119 41.40 -22.05 -14.10
CA VAL A 119 40.90 -22.50 -15.41
C VAL A 119 41.20 -21.39 -16.41
N GLN A 120 42.01 -21.74 -17.43
CA GLN A 120 42.34 -20.89 -18.57
C GLN A 120 41.19 -20.85 -19.59
N PRO A 121 41.06 -19.75 -20.36
CA PRO A 121 40.09 -19.65 -21.46
C PRO A 121 40.61 -20.35 -22.75
N PRO A 122 39.74 -20.84 -23.63
CA PRO A 122 40.15 -21.43 -24.88
C PRO A 122 40.42 -20.39 -25.98
N ASN A 123 41.43 -20.72 -26.79
CA ASN A 123 42.04 -19.97 -27.88
C ASN A 123 41.09 -19.61 -29.04
N GLU A 124 41.46 -18.46 -29.63
CA GLU A 124 41.10 -18.03 -30.99
C GLU A 124 41.65 -19.01 -32.06
N THR A 125 40.85 -19.27 -33.08
CA THR A 125 41.33 -19.77 -34.36
C THR A 125 40.73 -18.97 -35.52
N THR A 126 41.62 -18.27 -36.11
CA THR A 126 41.84 -17.69 -37.46
C THR A 126 40.89 -18.07 -38.60
N ASN A 127 40.44 -16.97 -39.26
CA ASN A 127 40.28 -16.70 -40.70
C ASN A 127 40.35 -17.83 -41.73
N THR A 128 39.31 -17.86 -42.60
CA THR A 128 39.55 -17.92 -44.05
C THR A 128 38.44 -17.17 -44.80
N SER A 129 38.89 -16.33 -45.72
CA SER A 129 38.13 -15.57 -46.71
C SER A 129 37.49 -16.44 -47.77
N GLU A 130 36.24 -16.18 -48.15
CA GLU A 130 35.78 -16.42 -49.54
C GLU A 130 34.79 -15.36 -49.99
N GLN A 131 34.94 -14.98 -51.24
CA GLN A 131 34.33 -13.87 -51.95
C GLN A 131 32.89 -14.18 -52.43
N GLY A 132 32.05 -13.18 -52.34
CA GLY A 132 31.18 -12.74 -53.43
C GLY A 132 30.01 -13.62 -53.84
N GLN A 133 28.83 -13.19 -53.47
CA GLN A 133 27.67 -13.12 -54.36
C GLN A 133 26.62 -12.17 -53.79
N THR A 134 26.32 -11.10 -54.53
CA THR A 134 25.29 -10.13 -54.25
C THR A 134 23.94 -10.72 -54.65
N GLU A 135 23.20 -11.31 -53.73
CA GLU A 135 21.79 -11.61 -53.94
C GLU A 135 20.94 -10.45 -53.46
N MET A 136 20.11 -9.92 -54.37
CA MET A 136 19.09 -8.93 -54.07
C MET A 136 18.07 -9.55 -53.12
N ILE A 137 18.13 -9.11 -51.85
CA ILE A 137 17.09 -9.43 -50.85
C ILE A 137 15.83 -8.64 -51.22
N THR A 138 14.88 -9.30 -51.83
CA THR A 138 13.51 -8.80 -51.98
C THR A 138 12.93 -8.63 -50.56
N LYS A 139 12.61 -7.38 -50.20
CA LYS A 139 11.98 -6.99 -48.96
C LYS A 139 10.70 -7.82 -48.76
N ALA A 140 10.69 -8.71 -47.78
CA ALA A 140 9.49 -9.42 -47.39
C ALA A 140 8.43 -8.40 -46.92
N PRO A 141 7.14 -8.61 -47.18
CA PRO A 141 6.08 -7.73 -46.73
C PRO A 141 6.11 -7.68 -45.20
N GLU A 142 6.06 -6.48 -44.65
CA GLU A 142 5.91 -6.28 -43.21
C GLU A 142 4.67 -7.06 -42.75
N PRO A 143 4.77 -7.83 -41.66
CA PRO A 143 3.60 -8.50 -41.12
C PRO A 143 2.58 -7.43 -40.71
N GLU A 144 1.39 -7.47 -41.31
CA GLU A 144 0.23 -6.72 -40.82
C GLU A 144 0.11 -7.01 -39.33
N LEU A 145 0.23 -5.95 -38.50
CA LEU A 145 -0.10 -6.06 -37.09
C LEU A 145 -1.58 -6.47 -37.01
N GLN A 146 -1.81 -7.75 -36.82
CA GLN A 146 -3.13 -8.22 -36.45
C GLN A 146 -3.51 -7.52 -35.15
N ALA A 147 -4.65 -6.82 -35.19
CA ALA A 147 -5.20 -6.19 -34.00
C ALA A 147 -5.21 -7.23 -32.86
N ALA A 148 -4.62 -6.88 -31.73
CA ALA A 148 -4.59 -7.76 -30.57
C ALA A 148 -6.02 -8.24 -30.28
N PRO A 149 -6.22 -9.55 -30.00
CA PRO A 149 -7.54 -10.09 -29.75
C PRO A 149 -8.21 -9.28 -28.64
N GLU A 150 -9.42 -8.78 -28.86
CA GLU A 150 -10.23 -8.12 -27.85
C GLU A 150 -10.38 -9.09 -26.68
N LEU A 151 -9.80 -8.73 -25.54
CA LEU A 151 -9.95 -9.51 -24.31
C LEU A 151 -11.43 -9.58 -23.94
N PRO A 152 -11.92 -10.73 -23.46
CA PRO A 152 -13.32 -10.91 -23.14
C PRO A 152 -13.80 -9.83 -22.15
N MET A 153 -14.85 -9.12 -22.51
CA MET A 153 -15.41 -7.91 -21.89
C MET A 153 -15.94 -8.09 -20.46
N GLY A 154 -15.64 -9.18 -19.76
CA GLY A 154 -16.24 -9.51 -18.48
C GLY A 154 -15.38 -9.26 -17.21
N VAL A 155 -14.05 -9.27 -17.32
CA VAL A 155 -13.17 -9.31 -16.14
C VAL A 155 -12.44 -7.98 -15.89
N TYR A 156 -12.14 -7.21 -16.94
CA TYR A 156 -11.39 -5.96 -16.82
C TYR A 156 -12.26 -4.77 -17.20
N LYS A 157 -12.76 -4.03 -16.23
CA LYS A 157 -13.38 -2.74 -16.49
C LYS A 157 -12.33 -1.76 -16.88
N ASN A 158 -12.34 -1.51 -18.17
CA ASN A 158 -11.48 -0.55 -18.81
C ASN A 158 -11.60 0.83 -18.15
N ILE A 159 -10.48 1.52 -18.07
CA ILE A 159 -10.39 2.95 -17.79
C ILE A 159 -11.10 3.76 -18.90
N ARG A 160 -11.27 3.14 -20.06
CA ARG A 160 -11.95 3.72 -21.22
C ARG A 160 -13.33 4.29 -20.83
N GLU A 161 -13.61 5.51 -21.33
CA GLU A 161 -14.85 6.25 -21.07
C GLU A 161 -15.12 6.62 -19.60
N LYS A 162 -14.14 6.51 -18.71
CA LYS A 162 -14.25 6.93 -17.33
C LYS A 162 -13.75 8.36 -17.13
N VAL A 163 -14.37 9.08 -16.21
CA VAL A 163 -13.90 10.40 -15.75
C VAL A 163 -13.07 10.20 -14.50
N ALA A 164 -11.86 10.75 -14.50
CA ALA A 164 -10.90 10.62 -13.41
C ALA A 164 -10.54 11.96 -12.77
N VAL A 165 -10.21 11.92 -11.49
CA VAL A 165 -9.56 13.02 -10.77
C VAL A 165 -8.23 12.49 -10.22
N VAL A 166 -7.15 13.21 -10.49
CA VAL A 166 -5.81 12.92 -9.95
C VAL A 166 -5.29 14.18 -9.26
N THR A 167 -5.01 14.12 -7.96
CA THR A 167 -4.39 15.22 -7.23
C THR A 167 -2.88 15.03 -7.15
N GLY A 168 -2.10 16.13 -6.97
CA GLY A 168 -0.64 16.07 -7.08
C GLY A 168 -0.19 15.74 -8.51
N ALA A 169 -0.98 16.15 -9.50
CA ALA A 169 -0.82 15.73 -10.89
C ALA A 169 0.35 16.42 -11.61
N ALA A 170 0.88 17.51 -11.10
CA ALA A 170 1.90 18.29 -11.79
C ALA A 170 3.28 17.59 -11.87
N SER A 171 3.51 16.50 -11.15
CA SER A 171 4.80 15.81 -11.16
C SER A 171 4.70 14.37 -10.63
N GLY A 172 5.76 13.59 -10.86
CA GLY A 172 6.00 12.30 -10.24
C GLY A 172 4.90 11.28 -10.49
N ILE A 173 4.45 10.60 -9.43
CA ILE A 173 3.44 9.52 -9.56
C ILE A 173 2.12 10.07 -10.09
N GLY A 174 1.67 11.25 -9.61
CA GLY A 174 0.41 11.86 -10.06
C GLY A 174 0.42 12.19 -11.55
N GLU A 175 1.51 12.76 -12.06
CA GLU A 175 1.71 13.00 -13.49
C GLU A 175 1.67 11.70 -14.29
N ALA A 176 2.43 10.69 -13.87
CA ALA A 176 2.48 9.41 -14.56
C ALA A 176 1.10 8.73 -14.61
N VAL A 177 0.34 8.75 -13.51
CA VAL A 177 -1.05 8.24 -13.46
C VAL A 177 -1.95 8.99 -14.43
N ALA A 178 -1.85 10.33 -14.48
CA ALA A 178 -2.67 11.12 -15.38
C ALA A 178 -2.39 10.79 -16.86
N ARG A 179 -1.11 10.68 -17.23
CA ARG A 179 -0.70 10.25 -18.58
C ARG A 179 -1.20 8.86 -18.92
N GLU A 180 -1.05 7.92 -18.01
CA GLU A 180 -1.47 6.53 -18.21
C GLU A 180 -2.99 6.38 -18.33
N LEU A 181 -3.76 7.09 -17.52
CA LEU A 181 -5.23 7.11 -17.64
C LEU A 181 -5.69 7.66 -18.99
N ALA A 182 -5.06 8.75 -19.46
CA ALA A 182 -5.36 9.32 -20.76
C ALA A 182 -5.00 8.36 -21.90
N ALA A 183 -3.82 7.72 -21.86
CA ALA A 183 -3.37 6.74 -22.85
C ALA A 183 -4.27 5.51 -22.90
N ARG A 184 -4.81 5.06 -21.76
CA ARG A 184 -5.78 3.94 -21.67
C ARG A 184 -7.21 4.32 -22.03
N GLY A 185 -7.43 5.54 -22.54
CA GLY A 185 -8.72 5.96 -23.11
C GLY A 185 -9.72 6.49 -22.09
N ALA A 186 -9.26 7.04 -20.96
CA ALA A 186 -10.15 7.79 -20.07
C ALA A 186 -10.92 8.85 -20.84
N LYS A 187 -12.20 9.07 -20.53
CA LYS A 187 -13.01 10.13 -21.15
C LYS A 187 -12.47 11.51 -20.81
N ALA A 188 -12.15 11.73 -19.55
CA ALA A 188 -11.54 12.94 -19.05
C ALA A 188 -10.71 12.67 -17.79
N VAL A 189 -9.63 13.45 -17.58
CA VAL A 189 -8.79 13.43 -16.39
C VAL A 189 -8.65 14.85 -15.85
N MET A 190 -9.20 15.11 -14.67
CA MET A 190 -9.03 16.37 -13.95
C MET A 190 -7.69 16.34 -13.25
N LEU A 191 -6.76 17.15 -13.69
CA LEU A 191 -5.41 17.29 -13.17
C LEU A 191 -5.39 18.34 -12.06
N VAL A 192 -5.36 17.92 -10.82
CA VAL A 192 -5.41 18.83 -9.67
C VAL A 192 -4.03 19.05 -9.10
N ASP A 193 -3.55 20.29 -9.08
CA ASP A 193 -2.31 20.66 -8.40
C ASP A 193 -2.32 22.14 -8.03
N ARG A 194 -1.46 22.55 -7.11
CA ARG A 194 -1.23 23.96 -6.80
C ARG A 194 -0.18 24.61 -7.70
N SER A 195 0.63 23.82 -8.40
CA SER A 195 1.61 24.27 -9.36
C SER A 195 0.95 24.64 -10.69
N ASP A 196 1.37 25.73 -11.29
CA ASP A 196 0.93 26.17 -12.61
C ASP A 196 1.40 25.24 -13.74
N SER A 197 2.46 24.47 -13.52
CA SER A 197 2.94 23.44 -14.46
C SER A 197 1.89 22.39 -14.81
N VAL A 198 0.83 22.25 -14.03
CA VAL A 198 -0.31 21.37 -14.33
C VAL A 198 -1.02 21.78 -15.64
N GLN A 199 -0.97 23.06 -16.02
CA GLN A 199 -1.55 23.55 -17.28
C GLN A 199 -0.77 23.07 -18.51
N GLU A 200 0.57 23.15 -18.43
CA GLU A 200 1.44 22.63 -19.49
C GLU A 200 1.33 21.10 -19.61
N LEU A 201 1.20 20.42 -18.48
CA LEU A 201 0.96 18.99 -18.47
C LEU A 201 -0.35 18.62 -19.18
N ALA A 202 -1.45 19.32 -18.88
CA ALA A 202 -2.74 19.08 -19.54
C ALA A 202 -2.62 19.25 -21.06
N LYS A 203 -1.97 20.32 -21.51
CA LYS A 203 -1.70 20.55 -22.93
C LYS A 203 -0.89 19.40 -23.54
N SER A 204 0.20 19.01 -22.93
CA SER A 204 1.06 17.90 -23.38
C SER A 204 0.29 16.57 -23.48
N ILE A 205 -0.59 16.27 -22.52
CA ILE A 205 -1.41 15.05 -22.55
C ILE A 205 -2.42 15.13 -23.70
N ASN A 206 -3.08 16.27 -23.89
CA ASN A 206 -4.06 16.47 -24.95
C ASN A 206 -3.43 16.37 -26.35
N GLU A 207 -2.26 16.97 -26.55
CA GLU A 207 -1.47 16.85 -27.77
C GLU A 207 -1.12 15.38 -28.06
N SER A 208 -0.63 14.67 -27.06
CA SER A 208 -0.26 13.23 -27.19
C SER A 208 -1.47 12.35 -27.48
N ALA A 209 -2.63 12.67 -26.90
CA ALA A 209 -3.87 11.92 -27.11
C ALA A 209 -4.61 12.30 -28.40
N GLY A 210 -4.24 13.41 -29.07
CA GLY A 210 -4.93 13.95 -30.23
C GLY A 210 -6.38 14.41 -29.94
N ARG A 211 -6.71 14.65 -28.66
CA ARG A 211 -8.04 15.08 -28.21
C ARG A 211 -7.97 15.74 -26.82
N GLU A 212 -9.00 16.51 -26.49
CA GLU A 212 -9.16 17.08 -25.15
C GLU A 212 -9.57 15.99 -24.14
N VAL A 213 -8.59 15.50 -23.38
CA VAL A 213 -8.78 14.46 -22.36
C VAL A 213 -8.33 14.91 -20.97
N ALA A 214 -7.39 15.84 -20.89
CA ALA A 214 -6.84 16.36 -19.65
C ALA A 214 -7.28 17.82 -19.42
N GLU A 215 -7.73 18.12 -18.22
CA GLU A 215 -8.14 19.47 -17.80
C GLU A 215 -7.44 19.86 -16.52
N ALA A 216 -6.65 20.94 -16.56
CA ALA A 216 -5.94 21.45 -15.40
C ALA A 216 -6.88 22.16 -14.41
N LYS A 217 -6.76 21.84 -13.14
CA LYS A 217 -7.47 22.44 -12.02
C LYS A 217 -6.45 22.91 -10.98
N MET A 218 -6.08 24.17 -11.07
CA MET A 218 -5.08 24.75 -10.15
C MET A 218 -5.74 25.15 -8.83
N GLY A 219 -5.22 24.63 -7.71
CA GLY A 219 -5.71 24.95 -6.37
C GLY A 219 -5.14 24.07 -5.27
N ASP A 220 -5.50 24.37 -4.03
CA ASP A 220 -5.08 23.63 -2.85
C ASP A 220 -6.01 22.44 -2.62
N THR A 221 -5.42 21.24 -2.52
CA THR A 221 -6.18 20.01 -2.29
C THR A 221 -6.84 19.94 -0.92
N THR A 222 -6.42 20.77 0.03
CA THR A 222 -7.01 20.88 1.37
C THR A 222 -8.25 21.77 1.41
N ASP A 223 -8.48 22.59 0.37
CA ASP A 223 -9.64 23.46 0.26
C ASP A 223 -10.89 22.66 -0.15
N GLU A 224 -11.86 22.58 0.76
CA GLU A 224 -13.13 21.89 0.53
C GLU A 224 -13.94 22.54 -0.61
N ALA A 225 -13.99 23.88 -0.68
CA ALA A 225 -14.75 24.58 -1.72
C ALA A 225 -14.13 24.33 -3.10
N PHE A 226 -12.81 24.31 -3.19
CA PHE A 226 -12.10 23.96 -4.42
C PHE A 226 -12.37 22.51 -4.82
N ARG A 227 -12.29 21.54 -3.90
CA ARG A 227 -12.62 20.13 -4.17
C ARG A 227 -14.03 20.02 -4.75
N LYS A 228 -15.03 20.60 -4.11
CA LYS A 228 -16.43 20.57 -4.59
C LYS A 228 -16.58 21.17 -5.98
N ARG A 229 -15.90 22.29 -6.28
CA ARG A 229 -15.93 22.89 -7.64
C ARG A 229 -15.37 21.92 -8.68
N VAL A 230 -14.23 21.29 -8.43
CA VAL A 230 -13.63 20.34 -9.38
C VAL A 230 -14.60 19.20 -9.72
N PHE A 231 -15.27 18.61 -8.73
CA PHE A 231 -16.26 17.56 -8.98
C PHE A 231 -17.51 18.06 -9.72
N ASN A 232 -17.98 19.28 -9.42
CA ASN A 232 -19.12 19.88 -10.11
C ASN A 232 -18.80 20.13 -11.58
N GLU A 233 -17.70 20.81 -11.87
CA GLU A 233 -17.25 21.12 -13.23
C GLU A 233 -17.00 19.83 -14.05
N ALA A 234 -16.41 18.80 -13.43
CA ALA A 234 -16.23 17.51 -14.07
C ALA A 234 -17.57 16.85 -14.41
N ALA A 235 -18.53 16.88 -13.48
CA ALA A 235 -19.85 16.29 -13.66
C ALA A 235 -20.67 17.02 -14.76
N GLU A 236 -20.62 18.33 -14.80
CA GLU A 236 -21.31 19.15 -15.79
C GLU A 236 -20.77 18.91 -17.21
N LYS A 237 -19.45 18.79 -17.36
CA LYS A 237 -18.82 18.71 -18.68
C LYS A 237 -18.66 17.29 -19.21
N TYR A 238 -18.35 16.35 -18.32
CA TYR A 238 -17.95 15.00 -18.71
C TYR A 238 -18.82 13.89 -18.12
N GLY A 239 -19.59 14.20 -17.08
CA GLY A 239 -20.32 13.24 -16.27
C GLY A 239 -19.59 12.88 -14.98
N ILE A 240 -20.16 11.93 -14.25
CA ILE A 240 -19.71 11.60 -12.89
C ILE A 240 -18.29 11.08 -12.87
N VAL A 241 -17.47 11.63 -11.98
CA VAL A 241 -16.13 11.13 -11.68
C VAL A 241 -16.26 9.72 -11.09
N SER A 242 -15.59 8.77 -11.73
CA SER A 242 -15.61 7.36 -11.34
C SER A 242 -14.23 6.79 -10.99
N ILE A 243 -13.17 7.57 -11.14
CA ILE A 243 -11.82 7.23 -10.70
C ILE A 243 -11.26 8.39 -9.88
N CYS A 244 -10.79 8.10 -8.66
CA CYS A 244 -10.13 9.08 -7.81
C CYS A 244 -8.78 8.54 -7.34
N VAL A 245 -7.70 9.24 -7.72
CA VAL A 245 -6.33 8.96 -7.30
C VAL A 245 -5.77 10.18 -6.59
N PRO A 246 -5.96 10.30 -5.27
CA PRO A 246 -5.49 11.45 -4.50
C PRO A 246 -4.01 11.28 -4.17
N ALA A 247 -3.14 11.68 -5.13
CA ALA A 247 -1.68 11.49 -5.06
C ALA A 247 -0.91 12.69 -4.51
N ALA A 248 -1.58 13.81 -4.20
CA ALA A 248 -0.92 14.95 -3.57
C ALA A 248 -0.30 14.59 -2.22
N GLY A 249 0.92 15.06 -1.98
CA GLY A 249 1.60 14.81 -0.73
C GLY A 249 2.83 15.70 -0.55
N ILE A 250 3.23 15.89 0.69
CA ILE A 250 4.42 16.64 1.10
C ILE A 250 5.21 15.85 2.13
N THR A 251 6.51 16.11 2.21
CA THR A 251 7.37 15.68 3.32
C THR A 251 7.89 16.90 4.09
N ARG A 252 8.12 16.73 5.39
CA ARG A 252 8.74 17.70 6.29
C ARG A 252 9.57 16.92 7.29
N ASP A 253 10.62 16.30 6.78
CA ASP A 253 11.40 15.30 7.50
C ASP A 253 12.31 15.97 8.55
N ALA A 254 12.16 15.55 9.80
CA ALA A 254 13.04 15.89 10.90
C ALA A 254 12.86 14.88 12.05
N LEU A 255 13.90 14.69 12.86
CA LEU A 255 13.81 13.84 14.03
C LEU A 255 12.77 14.36 15.02
N ALA A 256 12.04 13.45 15.66
CA ALA A 256 11.02 13.78 16.64
C ALA A 256 11.59 14.61 17.82
N VAL A 257 12.84 14.33 18.20
CA VAL A 257 13.59 15.08 19.21
C VAL A 257 15.03 15.24 18.74
N THR A 258 15.55 16.45 18.86
CA THR A 258 16.97 16.77 18.66
C THR A 258 17.52 17.55 19.88
N ILE A 259 18.82 17.48 20.10
CA ILE A 259 19.48 18.33 21.12
C ILE A 259 20.21 19.47 20.40
N ASN A 260 19.87 20.69 20.74
CA ASN A 260 20.60 21.87 20.28
C ASN A 260 22.01 21.82 20.89
N LYS A 261 23.03 21.81 20.05
CA LYS A 261 24.44 21.63 20.47
C LYS A 261 24.96 22.79 21.28
N GLU A 262 24.44 24.00 21.10
CA GLU A 262 24.90 25.22 21.77
C GLU A 262 24.25 25.36 23.15
N THR A 263 22.95 25.08 23.26
CA THR A 263 22.18 25.30 24.48
C THR A 263 21.98 24.03 25.31
N GLY A 264 22.26 22.86 24.79
CA GLY A 264 22.00 21.56 25.43
C GLY A 264 20.51 21.24 25.59
N ARG A 265 19.60 22.06 25.06
CA ARG A 265 18.15 21.87 25.21
C ARG A 265 17.58 20.99 24.13
N ALA A 266 16.58 20.18 24.51
CA ALA A 266 15.80 19.40 23.56
C ALA A 266 14.93 20.31 22.70
N GLN A 267 14.90 20.00 21.41
CA GLN A 267 13.98 20.56 20.41
C GLN A 267 13.04 19.45 19.96
N ILE A 268 11.74 19.71 20.02
CA ILE A 268 10.68 18.77 19.65
C ILE A 268 10.21 19.10 18.24
N TYR A 269 9.86 18.08 17.46
CA TYR A 269 9.25 18.23 16.13
C TYR A 269 8.04 19.18 16.20
N PRO A 270 7.97 20.24 15.37
CA PRO A 270 6.94 21.26 15.51
C PRO A 270 5.52 20.70 15.24
N THR A 271 4.59 20.96 16.15
CA THR A 271 3.20 20.52 16.05
C THR A 271 2.52 21.06 14.79
N GLU A 272 2.80 22.30 14.41
CA GLU A 272 2.22 22.91 13.22
C GLU A 272 2.68 22.21 11.93
N THR A 273 3.96 21.84 11.87
CA THR A 273 4.49 21.03 10.77
C THR A 273 3.81 19.66 10.70
N PHE A 274 3.57 19.04 11.87
CA PHE A 274 2.84 17.79 11.95
C PHE A 274 1.41 17.93 11.39
N ARG A 275 0.69 18.98 11.81
CA ARG A 275 -0.66 19.29 11.32
C ARG A 275 -0.68 19.50 9.82
N GLN A 276 0.24 20.30 9.28
CA GLN A 276 0.34 20.57 7.84
C GLN A 276 0.52 19.27 7.03
N VAL A 277 1.42 18.38 7.46
CA VAL A 277 1.65 17.10 6.79
C VAL A 277 0.40 16.20 6.89
N THR A 278 -0.24 16.16 8.05
CA THR A 278 -1.46 15.37 8.26
C THR A 278 -2.62 15.90 7.41
N GLU A 279 -2.77 17.22 7.29
CA GLU A 279 -3.82 17.83 6.47
C GLU A 279 -3.69 17.43 5.00
N VAL A 280 -2.48 17.59 4.44
CA VAL A 280 -2.24 17.31 3.01
C VAL A 280 -2.20 15.81 2.71
N ASN A 281 -1.57 14.99 3.57
CA ASN A 281 -1.27 13.60 3.26
C ASN A 281 -2.31 12.59 3.78
N LEU A 282 -3.19 13.00 4.69
CA LEU A 282 -4.19 12.12 5.29
C LEU A 282 -5.60 12.67 5.08
N ILE A 283 -5.89 13.87 5.60
CA ILE A 283 -7.25 14.40 5.61
C ILE A 283 -7.71 14.70 4.17
N ALA A 284 -6.95 15.47 3.42
CA ALA A 284 -7.32 15.82 2.06
C ALA A 284 -7.57 14.60 1.16
N PRO A 285 -6.66 13.61 1.02
CA PRO A 285 -6.90 12.44 0.16
C PRO A 285 -8.13 11.65 0.57
N ILE A 286 -8.42 11.50 1.88
CA ILE A 286 -9.63 10.84 2.36
C ILE A 286 -10.87 11.57 1.85
N TYR A 287 -10.92 12.89 1.99
CA TYR A 287 -12.08 13.69 1.57
C TYR A 287 -12.24 13.77 0.04
N TRP A 288 -11.16 13.70 -0.75
CA TRP A 288 -11.28 13.54 -2.21
C TRP A 288 -11.95 12.22 -2.57
N GLY A 289 -11.59 11.13 -1.90
CA GLY A 289 -12.24 9.83 -2.09
C GLY A 289 -13.71 9.82 -1.66
N ILE A 290 -14.00 10.37 -0.48
CA ILE A 290 -15.39 10.47 0.06
C ILE A 290 -16.26 11.33 -0.84
N GLU A 291 -15.77 12.45 -1.37
CA GLU A 291 -16.52 13.31 -2.29
C GLU A 291 -16.96 12.53 -3.53
N MET A 292 -16.07 11.74 -4.13
CA MET A 292 -16.45 10.88 -5.26
C MET A 292 -17.54 9.89 -4.89
N VAL A 293 -17.40 9.22 -3.75
CA VAL A 293 -18.42 8.25 -3.26
C VAL A 293 -19.77 8.93 -3.06
N ALA A 294 -19.77 10.12 -2.47
CA ALA A 294 -20.98 10.91 -2.25
C ALA A 294 -21.69 11.25 -3.56
N ARG A 295 -20.95 11.72 -4.58
CA ARG A 295 -21.53 12.04 -5.90
C ARG A 295 -22.11 10.81 -6.59
N ILE A 296 -21.45 9.68 -6.51
CA ILE A 296 -21.95 8.41 -7.04
C ILE A 296 -23.22 7.98 -6.29
N ALA A 297 -23.25 8.14 -4.96
CA ALA A 297 -24.40 7.81 -4.15
C ALA A 297 -25.62 8.68 -4.50
N GLU A 298 -25.44 9.98 -4.69
CA GLU A 298 -26.47 10.92 -5.12
C GLU A 298 -27.01 10.56 -6.51
N ASP A 299 -26.16 10.31 -7.49
CA ASP A 299 -26.55 9.88 -8.84
C ASP A 299 -27.38 8.57 -8.79
N ARG A 300 -26.89 7.57 -8.07
CA ARG A 300 -27.61 6.30 -7.91
C ARG A 300 -29.01 6.53 -7.32
N ARG A 301 -29.11 7.39 -6.32
CA ARG A 301 -30.41 7.75 -5.71
C ARG A 301 -31.33 8.44 -6.70
N GLN A 302 -30.83 9.38 -7.49
CA GLN A 302 -31.60 10.08 -8.52
C GLN A 302 -32.12 9.12 -9.60
N ARG A 303 -31.37 8.08 -9.93
CA ARG A 303 -31.77 6.99 -10.84
C ARG A 303 -32.66 5.94 -10.18
N GLY A 304 -33.08 6.12 -8.92
CA GLY A 304 -33.91 5.17 -8.18
C GLY A 304 -33.18 3.89 -7.73
N LEU A 305 -31.85 3.84 -7.86
CA LEU A 305 -31.03 2.70 -7.46
C LEU A 305 -30.76 2.73 -5.96
N LYS A 306 -30.77 1.55 -5.34
CA LYS A 306 -30.47 1.36 -3.91
C LYS A 306 -29.07 0.82 -3.72
N ARG A 307 -28.94 -0.25 -2.92
CA ARG A 307 -27.68 -0.97 -2.75
C ARG A 307 -27.21 -1.50 -4.10
N TRP A 308 -25.90 -1.40 -4.35
CA TRP A 308 -25.28 -1.98 -5.54
C TRP A 308 -25.50 -3.49 -5.56
N ASP A 309 -25.87 -3.99 -6.73
CA ASP A 309 -26.05 -5.41 -7.01
C ASP A 309 -24.85 -5.96 -7.78
N PRO A 310 -24.40 -7.21 -7.53
CA PRO A 310 -23.28 -7.83 -8.27
C PRO A 310 -23.45 -7.88 -9.79
N ASP A 311 -24.70 -7.86 -10.29
CA ASP A 311 -24.99 -7.81 -11.73
C ASP A 311 -24.81 -6.39 -12.32
N GLU A 312 -24.75 -5.37 -11.47
CA GLU A 312 -24.44 -4.02 -11.90
C GLU A 312 -22.94 -3.85 -12.16
N LEU A 313 -22.62 -2.89 -13.01
CA LEU A 313 -21.27 -2.46 -13.20
C LEU A 313 -20.71 -1.74 -11.94
N ILE A 314 -19.40 -1.92 -11.63
CA ILE A 314 -18.71 -1.11 -10.63
C ILE A 314 -18.82 0.36 -11.01
N GLN A 315 -19.25 1.19 -10.08
CA GLN A 315 -19.55 2.60 -10.31
C GLN A 315 -18.31 3.48 -10.19
N GLY A 316 -17.37 3.10 -9.33
CA GLY A 316 -16.16 3.87 -9.16
C GLY A 316 -15.05 3.11 -8.42
N VAL A 317 -13.84 3.72 -8.45
CA VAL A 317 -12.65 3.20 -7.74
C VAL A 317 -11.88 4.37 -7.13
N VAL A 318 -11.56 4.26 -5.84
CA VAL A 318 -10.61 5.12 -5.13
C VAL A 318 -9.31 4.33 -4.93
N VAL A 319 -8.16 4.89 -5.31
CA VAL A 319 -6.85 4.30 -5.02
C VAL A 319 -6.03 5.31 -4.24
N PHE A 320 -5.87 5.07 -2.94
CA PHE A 320 -5.01 5.87 -2.09
C PHE A 320 -3.53 5.58 -2.32
N LEU A 321 -2.69 6.60 -2.12
CA LEU A 321 -1.24 6.46 -2.13
C LEU A 321 -0.70 6.37 -0.70
N GLY A 322 -0.40 5.15 -0.26
CA GLY A 322 0.37 4.85 0.94
C GLY A 322 1.87 5.15 0.76
N SER A 323 2.70 4.39 1.42
CA SER A 323 4.16 4.42 1.31
C SER A 323 4.77 3.26 2.10
N VAL A 324 5.96 2.81 1.75
CA VAL A 324 6.78 1.95 2.63
C VAL A 324 7.02 2.59 4.00
N SER A 325 6.97 3.92 4.08
CA SER A 325 7.13 4.67 5.33
C SER A 325 5.95 4.52 6.29
N SER A 326 4.83 3.94 5.88
CA SER A 326 3.69 3.66 6.79
C SER A 326 4.07 2.70 7.92
N GLN A 327 5.08 1.87 7.72
CA GLN A 327 5.63 0.98 8.75
C GLN A 327 6.62 1.67 9.70
N GLY A 328 6.85 2.96 9.52
CA GLY A 328 7.81 3.77 10.26
C GLY A 328 9.09 4.03 9.45
N ASN A 329 9.55 5.28 9.47
CA ASN A 329 10.83 5.68 8.90
C ASN A 329 11.45 6.78 9.74
N LYS A 330 12.76 6.67 10.00
CA LYS A 330 13.50 7.64 10.82
C LYS A 330 13.38 9.06 10.26
N GLY A 331 12.95 10.00 11.10
CA GLY A 331 12.76 11.39 10.72
C GLY A 331 11.43 11.71 10.04
N GLN A 332 10.54 10.74 9.85
CA GLN A 332 9.28 10.90 9.12
C GLN A 332 8.04 10.72 9.99
N ILE A 333 8.07 11.12 11.26
CA ILE A 333 6.98 10.85 12.20
C ILE A 333 5.60 11.31 11.68
N SER A 334 5.49 12.51 11.13
CA SER A 334 4.22 13.03 10.59
C SER A 334 3.82 12.35 9.28
N TYR A 335 4.79 12.09 8.40
CA TYR A 335 4.56 11.43 7.13
C TYR A 335 4.14 9.96 7.32
N ALA A 336 4.87 9.22 8.16
CA ALA A 336 4.57 7.83 8.47
C ALA A 336 3.16 7.67 9.08
N VAL A 337 2.81 8.52 10.07
CA VAL A 337 1.48 8.54 10.68
C VAL A 337 0.39 8.82 9.64
N ALA A 338 0.61 9.80 8.75
CA ALA A 338 -0.37 10.12 7.72
C ALA A 338 -0.56 8.95 6.74
N LYS A 339 0.53 8.30 6.30
CA LYS A 339 0.45 7.17 5.36
C LYS A 339 -0.13 5.90 6.00
N ALA A 340 0.19 5.61 7.25
CA ALA A 340 -0.46 4.55 8.03
C ALA A 340 -1.95 4.82 8.27
N GLY A 341 -2.34 6.07 8.51
CA GLY A 341 -3.74 6.46 8.66
C GLY A 341 -4.59 6.20 7.41
N LEU A 342 -4.00 6.31 6.21
CA LEU A 342 -4.67 5.96 4.95
C LEU A 342 -5.02 4.48 4.84
N GLU A 343 -4.27 3.57 5.48
CA GLU A 343 -4.59 2.13 5.52
C GLU A 343 -5.93 1.90 6.22
N GLY A 344 -6.12 2.53 7.40
CA GLY A 344 -7.40 2.47 8.11
C GLY A 344 -8.56 3.08 7.32
N ALA A 345 -8.32 4.21 6.64
CA ALA A 345 -9.30 4.85 5.79
C ALA A 345 -9.69 3.96 4.59
N ALA A 346 -8.70 3.38 3.89
CA ALA A 346 -8.93 2.46 2.77
C ALA A 346 -9.71 1.22 3.21
N ALA A 347 -9.32 0.61 4.33
CA ALA A 347 -10.00 -0.58 4.88
C ALA A 347 -11.45 -0.30 5.26
N THR A 348 -11.75 0.90 5.80
CA THR A 348 -13.11 1.32 6.15
C THR A 348 -13.92 1.61 4.89
N LEU A 349 -13.38 2.44 4.00
CA LEU A 349 -14.08 2.87 2.78
C LEU A 349 -14.36 1.69 1.84
N THR A 350 -13.49 0.67 1.80
CA THR A 350 -13.75 -0.59 1.07
C THR A 350 -15.06 -1.26 1.51
N LYS A 351 -15.38 -1.21 2.82
CA LYS A 351 -16.58 -1.82 3.38
C LYS A 351 -17.83 -0.97 3.21
N GLU A 352 -17.68 0.36 3.24
CA GLU A 352 -18.81 1.30 3.18
C GLU A 352 -19.16 1.65 1.75
N ALA A 353 -18.18 1.98 0.91
CA ALA A 353 -18.40 2.49 -0.44
C ALA A 353 -18.94 1.43 -1.41
N ILE A 354 -18.72 0.14 -1.14
CA ILE A 354 -19.27 -0.95 -1.97
C ILE A 354 -20.81 -0.97 -1.97
N PHE A 355 -21.44 -0.41 -0.95
CA PHE A 355 -22.90 -0.21 -0.96
C PHE A 355 -23.36 0.61 -2.17
N HIS A 356 -22.51 1.51 -2.64
CA HIS A 356 -22.75 2.36 -3.80
C HIS A 356 -22.04 1.85 -5.07
N GLY A 357 -21.43 0.64 -5.03
CA GLY A 357 -20.69 0.07 -6.15
C GLY A 357 -19.31 0.70 -6.34
N VAL A 358 -18.75 1.34 -5.31
CA VAL A 358 -17.42 1.93 -5.34
C VAL A 358 -16.43 1.01 -4.62
N ARG A 359 -15.32 0.70 -5.30
CA ARG A 359 -14.20 -0.03 -4.74
C ARG A 359 -13.17 0.94 -4.16
N CYS A 360 -12.45 0.49 -3.16
CA CYS A 360 -11.34 1.24 -2.60
C CYS A 360 -10.13 0.33 -2.42
N GLY A 361 -8.94 0.88 -2.59
CA GLY A 361 -7.68 0.22 -2.32
C GLY A 361 -6.58 1.23 -2.01
N ILE A 362 -5.44 0.74 -1.57
CA ILE A 362 -4.25 1.54 -1.29
C ILE A 362 -3.03 0.87 -1.90
N ILE A 363 -2.17 1.66 -2.54
CA ILE A 363 -0.86 1.20 -3.01
C ILE A 363 0.23 1.79 -2.15
N HIS A 364 1.27 1.01 -1.84
CA HIS A 364 2.44 1.43 -1.07
C HIS A 364 3.66 1.47 -1.99
N PRO A 365 3.98 2.62 -2.60
CA PRO A 365 5.20 2.77 -3.38
C PRO A 365 6.43 2.73 -2.48
N GLY A 366 7.51 2.12 -3.00
CA GLY A 366 8.86 2.32 -2.51
C GLY A 366 9.47 3.64 -3.02
N PHE A 367 10.80 3.73 -2.96
CA PHE A 367 11.50 4.91 -3.45
C PHE A 367 11.33 5.05 -4.98
N THR A 368 10.48 5.98 -5.35
CA THR A 368 10.12 6.27 -6.74
C THR A 368 10.86 7.51 -7.22
N ASP A 369 11.33 7.50 -8.46
CA ASP A 369 12.08 8.58 -9.11
C ASP A 369 11.19 9.81 -9.35
N THR A 370 11.02 10.60 -8.33
CA THR A 370 10.19 11.80 -8.28
C THR A 370 11.00 12.99 -7.79
N PRO A 371 10.55 14.23 -8.02
CA PRO A 371 11.19 15.41 -7.43
C PRO A 371 11.33 15.30 -5.89
N MET A 372 10.35 14.69 -5.22
CA MET A 372 10.40 14.47 -3.78
C MET A 372 11.54 13.53 -3.36
N ALA A 373 11.76 12.42 -4.05
CA ALA A 373 12.84 11.50 -3.77
C ALA A 373 14.20 12.09 -4.16
N ARG A 374 14.30 12.77 -5.30
CA ARG A 374 15.53 13.42 -5.77
C ARG A 374 16.00 14.55 -4.85
N ALA A 375 15.09 15.21 -4.13
CA ALA A 375 15.42 16.23 -3.13
C ALA A 375 16.26 15.71 -1.96
N LEU A 376 16.31 14.37 -1.74
CA LEU A 376 17.18 13.74 -0.75
C LEU A 376 18.67 13.80 -1.14
N GLY A 377 18.98 14.04 -2.42
CA GLY A 377 20.33 14.07 -2.98
C GLY A 377 20.85 12.69 -3.39
N GLN A 378 21.65 12.66 -4.48
CA GLN A 378 22.13 11.41 -5.07
C GLN A 378 22.98 10.60 -4.09
N ASP A 379 23.87 11.24 -3.36
CA ASP A 379 24.73 10.58 -2.36
C ASP A 379 23.94 9.82 -1.28
N PHE A 380 22.81 10.41 -0.86
CA PHE A 380 21.91 9.75 0.11
C PHE A 380 21.24 8.54 -0.53
N LEU A 381 20.74 8.68 -1.74
CA LEU A 381 20.07 7.59 -2.47
C LEU A 381 21.05 6.41 -2.69
N ASP A 382 22.27 6.69 -3.14
CA ASP A 382 23.27 5.66 -3.42
C ASP A 382 23.71 4.88 -2.17
N LYS A 383 23.77 5.55 -1.02
CA LYS A 383 24.23 4.93 0.23
C LYS A 383 23.12 4.29 1.06
N ASN A 384 21.94 4.89 1.07
CA ASN A 384 20.89 4.54 2.03
C ASN A 384 19.62 3.98 1.40
N VAL A 385 19.48 4.01 0.06
CA VAL A 385 18.29 3.55 -0.64
C VAL A 385 18.62 2.40 -1.60
N LEU A 386 19.42 2.65 -2.60
CA LEU A 386 19.65 1.70 -3.68
C LEU A 386 20.22 0.35 -3.21
N PRO A 387 21.13 0.26 -2.22
CA PRO A 387 21.63 -1.02 -1.73
C PRO A 387 20.55 -1.90 -1.09
N TYR A 388 19.46 -1.29 -0.61
CA TYR A 388 18.37 -1.98 0.09
C TYR A 388 17.15 -2.25 -0.79
N THR A 389 17.19 -1.93 -2.08
CA THR A 389 16.18 -2.29 -3.07
C THR A 389 16.66 -3.49 -3.88
N GLN A 390 15.80 -4.45 -4.17
CA GLN A 390 16.17 -5.61 -5.00
C GLN A 390 16.53 -5.17 -6.43
N LEU A 391 15.83 -4.19 -6.97
CA LEU A 391 16.07 -3.68 -8.32
C LEU A 391 17.32 -2.79 -8.41
N ARG A 392 17.91 -2.38 -7.30
CA ARG A 392 19.08 -1.48 -7.20
C ARG A 392 18.95 -0.18 -8.01
N ARG A 393 17.73 0.28 -8.17
CA ARG A 393 17.37 1.55 -8.78
C ARG A 393 16.10 2.10 -8.14
N LEU A 394 15.83 3.38 -8.35
CA LEU A 394 14.53 3.95 -8.04
C LEU A 394 13.45 3.32 -8.95
N ILE A 395 12.24 3.21 -8.43
CA ILE A 395 11.07 2.80 -9.20
C ILE A 395 10.71 3.94 -10.13
N LYS A 396 10.37 3.64 -11.37
CA LYS A 396 9.89 4.67 -12.29
C LYS A 396 8.45 5.05 -11.93
N PRO A 397 8.06 6.34 -12.01
CA PRO A 397 6.68 6.76 -11.78
C PRO A 397 5.67 5.99 -12.62
N GLU A 398 6.04 5.63 -13.86
CA GLU A 398 5.22 4.87 -14.80
C GLU A 398 4.94 3.44 -14.30
N GLU A 399 5.88 2.80 -13.58
CA GLU A 399 5.68 1.48 -12.98
C GLU A 399 4.62 1.53 -11.87
N ILE A 400 4.59 2.61 -11.09
CA ILE A 400 3.55 2.84 -10.09
C ILE A 400 2.21 3.17 -10.76
N ALA A 401 2.23 3.96 -11.83
CA ALA A 401 1.02 4.30 -12.59
C ALA A 401 0.38 3.05 -13.21
N ASP A 402 1.17 2.14 -13.78
CA ASP A 402 0.70 0.85 -14.30
C ASP A 402 0.04 0.01 -13.20
N ALA A 403 0.67 -0.10 -12.02
CA ALA A 403 0.12 -0.82 -10.88
C ALA A 403 -1.20 -0.20 -10.38
N ILE A 404 -1.31 1.13 -10.35
CA ILE A 404 -2.56 1.84 -10.03
C ILE A 404 -3.63 1.53 -11.08
N CYS A 405 -3.30 1.61 -12.35
CA CYS A 405 -4.21 1.27 -13.43
C CYS A 405 -4.66 -0.20 -13.39
N PHE A 406 -3.78 -1.12 -12.97
CA PHE A 406 -4.16 -2.50 -12.69
C PHE A 406 -5.19 -2.58 -11.55
N MET A 407 -4.99 -1.90 -10.43
CA MET A 407 -5.94 -1.86 -9.32
C MET A 407 -7.30 -1.27 -9.77
N ILE A 408 -7.29 -0.26 -10.64
CA ILE A 408 -8.52 0.35 -11.18
C ILE A 408 -9.24 -0.64 -12.09
N SER A 409 -8.53 -1.28 -13.00
CA SER A 409 -9.10 -2.11 -14.06
C SER A 409 -9.60 -3.46 -13.57
N ASN A 410 -8.91 -4.06 -12.60
CA ASN A 410 -9.24 -5.39 -12.09
C ASN A 410 -10.17 -5.30 -10.88
N SER A 411 -11.45 -5.63 -11.08
CA SER A 411 -12.48 -5.54 -10.03
C SER A 411 -12.27 -6.53 -8.87
N ALA A 412 -11.47 -7.56 -9.04
CA ALA A 412 -11.14 -8.50 -7.97
C ALA A 412 -10.06 -7.97 -7.02
N VAL A 413 -9.30 -6.94 -7.42
CA VAL A 413 -8.21 -6.37 -6.61
C VAL A 413 -8.77 -5.31 -5.66
N SER A 414 -8.57 -5.53 -4.37
CA SER A 414 -8.91 -4.58 -3.29
C SER A 414 -7.90 -4.71 -2.15
N GLY A 415 -7.96 -3.81 -1.18
CA GLY A 415 -7.03 -3.81 -0.06
C GLY A 415 -5.71 -3.14 -0.41
N GLU A 416 -4.60 -3.75 -0.02
CA GLU A 416 -3.26 -3.16 -0.09
C GLU A 416 -2.42 -3.81 -1.19
N LEU A 417 -1.70 -2.99 -1.96
CA LEU A 417 -0.70 -3.42 -2.94
C LEU A 417 0.65 -2.78 -2.61
N TRP A 418 1.67 -3.59 -2.37
CA TRP A 418 3.04 -3.14 -2.18
C TRP A 418 3.77 -3.13 -3.52
N ALA A 419 4.19 -1.94 -3.95
CA ALA A 419 4.95 -1.69 -5.17
C ALA A 419 6.28 -1.03 -4.79
N ASP A 420 7.07 -1.75 -4.00
CA ASP A 420 8.22 -1.24 -3.25
C ASP A 420 9.58 -1.68 -3.81
N ALA A 421 9.59 -2.43 -4.91
CA ALA A 421 10.79 -3.01 -5.51
C ALA A 421 11.61 -3.86 -4.51
N GLY A 422 10.91 -4.49 -3.54
CA GLY A 422 11.55 -5.29 -2.50
C GLY A 422 12.40 -4.45 -1.55
N TRP A 423 11.93 -3.26 -1.19
CA TRP A 423 12.59 -2.39 -0.23
C TRP A 423 12.64 -3.05 1.16
N HIS A 424 13.86 -3.17 1.68
CA HIS A 424 14.12 -3.61 3.05
C HIS A 424 15.04 -2.57 3.69
N GLY A 425 14.46 -1.62 4.42
CA GLY A 425 15.23 -0.61 5.14
C GLY A 425 16.21 -1.24 6.13
N PRO A 426 17.36 -0.58 6.39
CA PRO A 426 18.23 -1.01 7.47
C PRO A 426 17.51 -0.96 8.80
N ALA A 427 17.73 -1.98 9.61
CA ALA A 427 17.15 -2.11 10.96
C ALA A 427 17.62 -0.98 11.90
#